data_e270fade7f98b4298cee2cb027e2b6e3
#
_entry.id   e270fade7f98b4298cee2cb027e2b6e3
#
_cell.length_a   1.000
_cell.length_b   1.000
_cell.length_c   1.000
_cell.angle_alpha   90.00
_cell.angle_beta   90.00
_cell.angle_gamma   90.00
#
_symmetry.space_group_name_H-M   'P 1'
#
loop_
_entity.id
_entity.type
_entity.pdbx_description
1 polymer ?
#
loop_
_entity_poly.entity_id
_entity_poly.type
_entity_poly.pdbx_seq_one_letter_code
_entity_poly.pdbx_strand_id
1 'polypeptide(L)'
;YEPARDVTKKGGIIIALIESPDIKEPQIFWDSFRYNSRLSMEKALRQHFTIPFFVAYFLYTLAEDYTLYLVTRKENFEAVRRIHQIPTRTLEEAYEKAKAQLLSEGKTDFTVNIIPNCGTVIPLER
;
A
#
# COMPACT_ATOMS: atom_id res chain seq x y z
N TYR A 1 7.27 -0.59 1.03
CA TYR A 1 6.50 0.68 0.99
C TYR A 1 7.19 1.87 1.68
N GLU A 2 7.98 1.66 2.74
CA GLU A 2 8.57 2.79 3.50
C GLU A 2 9.37 3.77 2.62
N PRO A 3 10.33 3.35 1.77
CA PRO A 3 11.06 4.29 0.93
C PRO A 3 10.17 5.03 -0.08
N ALA A 4 9.12 4.38 -0.59
CA ALA A 4 8.18 5.02 -1.50
C ALA A 4 7.30 6.05 -0.77
N ARG A 5 6.85 5.74 0.45
CA ARG A 5 6.12 6.67 1.32
C ARG A 5 6.93 7.95 1.57
N ASP A 6 8.22 7.81 1.87
CA ASP A 6 9.07 8.93 2.28
C ASP A 6 9.33 9.93 1.14
N VAL A 7 9.19 9.51 -0.12
CA VAL A 7 9.31 10.39 -1.30
C VAL A 7 7.97 10.76 -1.95
N THR A 8 6.86 10.28 -1.40
CA THR A 8 5.52 10.54 -1.93
C THR A 8 4.78 11.55 -1.03
N LYS A 9 4.24 12.61 -1.62
CA LYS A 9 3.40 13.56 -0.89
C LYS A 9 2.15 12.86 -0.36
N LYS A 10 1.72 13.22 0.85
CA LYS A 10 0.47 12.71 1.43
C LYS A 10 -0.72 12.94 0.47
N GLY A 11 -1.57 11.93 0.31
CA GLY A 11 -2.62 11.91 -0.71
C GLY A 11 -2.11 11.59 -2.13
N GLY A 12 -0.84 11.23 -2.25
CA GLY A 12 -0.27 10.77 -3.51
C GLY A 12 -0.58 9.31 -3.82
N ILE A 13 -0.02 8.82 -4.91
CA ILE A 13 -0.23 7.44 -5.38
C ILE A 13 1.09 6.69 -5.32
N ILE A 14 1.06 5.47 -4.81
CA ILE A 14 2.18 4.53 -4.80
C ILE A 14 1.80 3.31 -5.62
N ILE A 15 2.64 2.95 -6.59
CA ILE A 15 2.51 1.73 -7.38
C ILE A 15 3.63 0.78 -6.97
N ALA A 16 3.30 -0.35 -6.37
CA ALA A 16 4.26 -1.38 -5.99
C ALA A 16 4.17 -2.58 -6.93
N LEU A 17 5.31 -3.15 -7.31
CA LEU A 17 5.40 -4.35 -8.13
C LEU A 17 5.88 -5.50 -7.23
N ILE A 18 4.97 -6.41 -6.88
CA ILE A 18 5.26 -7.53 -5.99
C ILE A 18 4.56 -8.78 -6.54
N GLU A 19 5.34 -9.74 -6.99
CA GLU A 19 4.79 -10.97 -7.57
C GLU A 19 4.06 -11.82 -6.52
N SER A 20 4.63 -11.99 -5.33
CA SER A 20 4.10 -12.78 -4.20
C SER A 20 3.48 -14.10 -4.65
N PRO A 21 4.29 -15.10 -5.01
CA PRO A 21 3.76 -16.37 -5.54
C PRO A 21 2.92 -17.13 -4.51
N ASP A 22 3.08 -16.81 -3.24
CA ASP A 22 2.45 -17.53 -2.13
C ASP A 22 2.20 -16.57 -0.95
N ILE A 23 0.93 -16.17 -0.78
CA ILE A 23 0.52 -15.31 0.35
C ILE A 23 0.06 -16.19 1.50
N LYS A 24 0.91 -16.35 2.52
CA LYS A 24 0.65 -17.16 3.73
C LYS A 24 0.75 -16.33 5.00
N GLU A 25 -0.06 -15.31 5.09
CA GLU A 25 -0.13 -14.52 6.31
C GLU A 25 -0.94 -15.22 7.40
N PRO A 26 -0.53 -15.14 8.68
CA PRO A 26 -1.26 -15.74 9.79
C PRO A 26 -2.64 -15.08 9.97
N GLN A 27 -3.59 -15.82 10.53
CA GLN A 27 -4.98 -15.38 10.70
C GLN A 27 -5.09 -14.03 11.42
N ILE A 28 -4.24 -13.77 12.42
CA ILE A 28 -4.20 -12.49 13.15
C ILE A 28 -3.96 -11.28 12.24
N PHE A 29 -3.15 -11.43 11.18
CA PHE A 29 -2.95 -10.39 10.18
C PHE A 29 -4.27 -10.06 9.46
N TRP A 30 -4.98 -11.08 8.98
CA TRP A 30 -6.23 -10.90 8.25
C TRP A 30 -7.36 -10.36 9.14
N ASP A 31 -7.45 -10.82 10.38
CA ASP A 31 -8.45 -10.38 11.36
C ASP A 31 -8.25 -8.92 11.77
N SER A 32 -7.03 -8.41 11.61
CA SER A 32 -6.72 -7.03 11.94
C SER A 32 -7.42 -6.01 11.02
N PHE A 33 -7.80 -6.40 9.81
CA PHE A 33 -8.55 -5.53 8.88
C PHE A 33 -10.05 -5.44 9.19
N ARG A 34 -10.56 -6.08 10.26
CA ARG A 34 -11.94 -5.88 10.76
C ARG A 34 -12.14 -4.55 11.49
N TYR A 35 -11.06 -3.91 11.92
CA TYR A 35 -11.16 -2.60 12.55
C TYR A 35 -11.50 -1.53 11.51
N ASN A 36 -12.44 -0.65 11.85
CA ASN A 36 -12.99 0.37 10.94
C ASN A 36 -12.42 1.77 11.17
N SER A 37 -11.37 1.88 11.97
CA SER A 37 -10.62 3.12 12.12
C SER A 37 -9.20 2.87 12.63
N ARG A 38 -8.29 3.75 12.23
CA ARG A 38 -6.90 3.76 12.69
C ARG A 38 -6.80 3.76 14.22
N LEU A 39 -7.62 4.58 14.88
CA LEU A 39 -7.61 4.71 16.34
C LEU A 39 -8.02 3.40 17.04
N SER A 40 -9.06 2.73 16.55
CA SER A 40 -9.53 1.46 17.14
C SER A 40 -8.49 0.36 16.94
N MET A 41 -7.87 0.30 15.77
CA MET A 41 -6.81 -0.65 15.46
C MET A 41 -5.54 -0.40 16.30
N GLU A 42 -5.12 0.86 16.45
CA GLU A 42 -4.00 1.24 17.29
C GLU A 42 -4.21 0.88 18.77
N LYS A 43 -5.38 1.15 19.33
CA LYS A 43 -5.72 0.77 20.70
C LYS A 43 -5.60 -0.73 20.92
N ALA A 44 -6.15 -1.53 20.00
CA ALA A 44 -6.06 -2.98 20.08
C ALA A 44 -4.63 -3.50 19.94
N LEU A 45 -3.84 -2.92 19.03
CA LEU A 45 -2.43 -3.26 18.84
C LEU A 45 -1.60 -2.98 20.11
N ARG A 46 -1.85 -1.86 20.80
CA ARG A 46 -1.17 -1.53 22.06
C ARG A 46 -1.50 -2.51 23.18
N GLN A 47 -2.68 -3.11 23.18
CA GLN A 47 -3.07 -4.11 24.17
C GLN A 47 -2.53 -5.51 23.86
N HIS A 48 -2.46 -5.87 22.58
CA HIS A 48 -2.09 -7.20 22.11
C HIS A 48 -1.12 -7.11 20.92
N PHE A 49 0.09 -6.64 21.18
CA PHE A 49 1.11 -6.49 20.15
C PHE A 49 1.57 -7.84 19.60
N THR A 50 1.51 -7.97 18.28
CA THR A 50 2.19 -9.02 17.49
C THR A 50 2.75 -8.40 16.23
N ILE A 51 3.83 -8.98 15.70
CA ILE A 51 4.43 -8.50 14.44
C ILE A 51 3.43 -8.52 13.27
N PRO A 52 2.67 -9.60 13.03
CA PRO A 52 1.67 -9.59 11.94
C PRO A 52 0.59 -8.52 12.12
N PHE A 53 0.15 -8.25 13.36
CA PHE A 53 -0.81 -7.20 13.63
C PHE A 53 -0.21 -5.80 13.37
N PHE A 54 1.04 -5.60 13.76
CA PHE A 54 1.75 -4.35 13.47
C PHE A 54 1.90 -4.11 11.97
N VAL A 55 2.26 -5.14 11.19
CA VAL A 55 2.35 -5.04 9.73
C VAL A 55 0.98 -4.70 9.11
N ALA A 56 -0.10 -5.33 9.59
CA ALA A 56 -1.45 -4.99 9.14
C ALA A 56 -1.83 -3.54 9.47
N TYR A 57 -1.50 -3.06 10.67
CA TYR A 57 -1.71 -1.66 11.07
C TYR A 57 -0.93 -0.69 10.18
N PHE A 58 0.33 -1.00 9.87
CA PHE A 58 1.15 -0.19 8.97
C PHE A 58 0.52 -0.10 7.57
N LEU A 59 0.09 -1.23 6.99
CA LEU A 59 -0.57 -1.24 5.68
C LEU A 59 -1.90 -0.49 5.69
N TYR A 60 -2.67 -0.63 6.77
CA TYR A 60 -3.92 0.11 6.95
C TYR A 60 -3.69 1.62 6.95
N THR A 61 -2.70 2.10 7.72
CA THR A 61 -2.38 3.53 7.80
C THR A 61 -1.86 4.08 6.47
N LEU A 62 -1.10 3.29 5.72
CA LEU A 62 -0.68 3.67 4.38
C LEU A 62 -1.86 3.83 3.42
N ALA A 63 -2.83 2.91 3.47
CA ALA A 63 -4.01 2.97 2.61
C ALA A 63 -4.95 4.14 2.94
N GLU A 64 -4.91 4.66 4.18
CA GLU A 64 -5.61 5.90 4.53
C GLU A 64 -4.90 7.15 4.01
N ASP A 65 -3.57 7.14 3.98
CA ASP A 65 -2.77 8.31 3.61
C ASP A 65 -2.44 8.38 2.12
N TYR A 66 -2.49 7.24 1.40
CA TYR A 66 -2.10 7.12 -0.02
C TYR A 66 -3.06 6.22 -0.80
N THR A 67 -3.16 6.43 -2.10
CA THR A 67 -3.75 5.43 -3.00
C THR A 67 -2.67 4.40 -3.36
N LEU A 68 -2.91 3.13 -3.03
CA LEU A 68 -1.94 2.06 -3.22
C LEU A 68 -2.38 1.12 -4.34
N TYR A 69 -1.63 1.09 -5.44
CA TYR A 69 -1.76 0.08 -6.49
C TYR A 69 -0.73 -1.03 -6.26
N LEU A 70 -1.16 -2.27 -6.36
CA LEU A 70 -0.27 -3.42 -6.29
C LEU A 70 -0.34 -4.22 -7.59
N VAL A 71 0.76 -4.21 -8.34
CA VAL A 71 0.93 -5.04 -9.52
C VAL A 71 1.34 -6.43 -9.08
N THR A 72 0.47 -7.42 -9.29
CA THR A 72 0.66 -8.78 -8.80
C THR A 72 -0.11 -9.80 -9.63
N ARG A 73 0.01 -11.08 -9.28
CA ARG A 73 -0.74 -12.17 -9.90
C ARG A 73 -2.24 -12.05 -9.61
N LYS A 74 -3.07 -12.51 -10.55
CA LYS A 74 -4.54 -12.46 -10.44
C LYS A 74 -5.07 -13.19 -9.20
N GLU A 75 -4.42 -14.27 -8.83
CA GLU A 75 -4.76 -15.10 -7.66
C GLU A 75 -4.70 -14.31 -6.35
N ASN A 76 -3.88 -13.26 -6.30
CA ASN A 76 -3.70 -12.40 -5.13
C ASN A 76 -4.73 -11.26 -5.02
N PHE A 77 -5.56 -11.04 -6.03
CA PHE A 77 -6.43 -9.85 -6.12
C PHE A 77 -7.39 -9.70 -4.96
N GLU A 78 -7.97 -10.80 -4.50
CA GLU A 78 -8.86 -10.77 -3.32
C GLU A 78 -8.10 -10.38 -2.05
N ALA A 79 -6.95 -11.00 -1.82
CA ALA A 79 -6.08 -10.68 -0.69
C ALA A 79 -5.65 -9.20 -0.70
N VAL A 80 -5.27 -8.67 -1.86
CA VAL A 80 -4.88 -7.26 -2.03
C VAL A 80 -6.02 -6.30 -1.71
N ARG A 81 -7.25 -6.61 -2.14
CA ARG A 81 -8.41 -5.79 -1.79
C ARG A 81 -8.72 -5.80 -0.29
N ARG A 82 -8.52 -6.93 0.39
CA ARG A 82 -8.72 -7.04 1.85
C ARG A 82 -7.80 -6.13 2.65
N ILE A 83 -6.61 -5.82 2.12
CA ILE A 83 -5.66 -4.89 2.74
C ILE A 83 -5.81 -3.46 2.21
N HIS A 84 -6.97 -3.11 1.65
CA HIS A 84 -7.32 -1.78 1.13
C HIS A 84 -6.40 -1.26 0.02
N GLN A 85 -5.85 -2.16 -0.80
CA GLN A 85 -5.05 -1.80 -1.97
C GLN A 85 -5.78 -2.18 -3.27
N ILE A 86 -5.36 -1.57 -4.37
CA ILE A 86 -5.97 -1.76 -5.69
C ILE A 86 -5.09 -2.71 -6.50
N PRO A 87 -5.52 -3.96 -6.75
CA PRO A 87 -4.73 -4.90 -7.53
C PRO A 87 -4.79 -4.58 -9.03
N THR A 88 -3.66 -4.74 -9.70
CA THR A 88 -3.53 -4.66 -11.16
C THR A 88 -2.62 -5.78 -11.66
N ARG A 89 -2.73 -6.12 -12.94
CA ARG A 89 -1.93 -7.18 -13.55
C ARG A 89 -0.61 -6.67 -14.11
N THR A 90 -0.59 -5.44 -14.59
CA THR A 90 0.58 -4.85 -15.23
C THR A 90 0.85 -3.46 -14.68
N LEU A 91 2.09 -3.01 -14.85
CA LEU A 91 2.48 -1.65 -14.50
C LEU A 91 1.74 -0.62 -15.35
N GLU A 92 1.54 -0.91 -16.63
CA GLU A 92 0.82 -0.05 -17.56
C GLU A 92 -0.62 0.18 -17.08
N GLU A 93 -1.33 -0.90 -16.69
CA GLU A 93 -2.68 -0.81 -16.14
C GLU A 93 -2.71 0.06 -14.88
N ALA A 94 -1.78 -0.15 -13.95
CA ALA A 94 -1.67 0.63 -12.72
C ALA A 94 -1.39 2.11 -13.01
N TYR A 95 -0.46 2.38 -13.92
CA TYR A 95 -0.07 3.73 -14.28
C TYR A 95 -1.21 4.51 -14.95
N GLU A 96 -1.92 3.91 -15.91
CA GLU A 96 -3.04 4.57 -16.58
C GLU A 96 -4.20 4.86 -15.61
N LYS A 97 -4.50 3.93 -14.69
CA LYS A 97 -5.49 4.18 -13.63
C LYS A 97 -5.06 5.30 -12.68
N ALA A 98 -3.81 5.29 -12.24
CA ALA A 98 -3.25 6.32 -11.37
C ALA A 98 -3.29 7.70 -12.05
N LYS A 99 -2.90 7.78 -13.32
CA LYS A 99 -2.93 9.01 -14.12
C LYS A 99 -4.36 9.52 -14.29
N ALA A 100 -5.30 8.64 -14.63
CA ALA A 100 -6.72 9.01 -14.76
C ALA A 100 -7.30 9.55 -13.44
N GLN A 101 -6.92 8.94 -12.30
CA GLN A 101 -7.31 9.42 -10.98
C GLN A 101 -6.76 10.83 -10.72
N LEU A 102 -5.46 11.07 -10.93
CA LEU A 102 -4.85 12.39 -10.72
C LEU A 102 -5.51 13.47 -11.59
N LEU A 103 -5.78 13.17 -12.86
CA LEU A 103 -6.45 14.09 -13.76
C LEU A 103 -7.89 14.39 -13.32
N SER A 104 -8.63 13.39 -12.82
CA SER A 104 -9.98 13.59 -12.29
C SER A 104 -10.01 14.45 -11.03
N GLU A 105 -8.91 14.46 -10.26
CA GLU A 105 -8.69 15.30 -9.09
C GLU A 105 -8.16 16.73 -9.46
N GLY A 106 -8.05 17.03 -10.77
CA GLY A 106 -7.51 18.31 -11.25
C GLY A 106 -6.00 18.45 -11.14
N LYS A 107 -5.28 17.37 -10.85
CA LYS A 107 -3.82 17.34 -10.74
C LYS A 107 -3.21 17.04 -12.11
N THR A 108 -2.91 18.08 -12.88
CA THR A 108 -2.35 17.97 -14.23
C THR A 108 -0.82 17.99 -14.25
N ASP A 109 -0.21 18.53 -13.19
CA ASP A 109 1.25 18.57 -13.02
C ASP A 109 1.64 17.67 -11.85
N PHE A 110 2.29 16.55 -12.16
CA PHE A 110 2.76 15.58 -11.16
C PHE A 110 4.12 15.01 -11.55
N THR A 111 4.92 14.70 -10.55
CA THR A 111 6.23 14.05 -10.72
C THR A 111 6.11 12.57 -10.40
N VAL A 112 6.79 11.73 -11.18
CA VAL A 112 6.89 10.29 -10.93
C VAL A 112 8.32 9.97 -10.49
N ASN A 113 8.44 9.37 -9.31
CA ASN A 113 9.70 8.82 -8.81
C ASN A 113 9.72 7.31 -9.04
N ILE A 114 10.79 6.80 -9.63
CA ILE A 114 10.99 5.35 -9.82
C ILE A 114 12.09 4.90 -8.87
N ILE A 115 11.76 3.93 -8.00
CA ILE A 115 12.68 3.40 -7.00
C ILE A 115 12.92 1.91 -7.30
N PRO A 116 14.01 1.58 -8.05
CA PRO A 116 14.38 0.19 -8.25
C PRO A 116 14.82 -0.44 -6.92
N ASN A 117 14.53 -1.73 -6.72
CA ASN A 117 14.94 -2.46 -5.52
C ASN A 117 14.55 -1.76 -4.21
N CYS A 118 13.34 -1.25 -4.13
CA CYS A 118 12.83 -0.40 -3.05
C CYS A 118 13.05 -0.98 -1.64
N GLY A 119 13.17 -2.31 -1.50
CA GLY A 119 13.46 -2.97 -0.22
C GLY A 119 14.87 -2.73 0.34
N THR A 120 15.79 -2.20 -0.45
CA THR A 120 17.21 -2.01 -0.08
C THR A 120 17.67 -0.55 -0.20
N VAL A 121 16.75 0.37 -0.44
CA VAL A 121 17.04 1.80 -0.67
C VAL A 121 16.55 2.63 0.51
N ILE A 122 17.38 3.57 0.96
CA ILE A 122 17.00 4.61 1.92
C ILE A 122 17.01 5.95 1.17
N PRO A 123 15.86 6.61 0.99
CA PRO A 123 15.82 7.93 0.38
C PRO A 123 16.55 8.94 1.27
N LEU A 124 17.38 9.78 0.66
CA LEU A 124 18.01 10.90 1.35
C LEU A 124 17.33 12.19 0.91
N GLU A 125 16.91 13.00 1.86
CA GLU A 125 16.53 14.38 1.58
C GLU A 125 17.77 15.18 1.15
N ARG A 126 17.63 15.93 0.07
CA ARG A 126 18.65 16.89 -0.38
C ARG A 126 18.30 18.30 0.04
#